data_d3ed9ded2c64518520b149649d974c70
#
_entry.id   d3ed9ded2c64518520b149649d974c70
#
_cell.length_a   1.000
_cell.length_b   1.000
_cell.length_c   1.000
_cell.angle_alpha   90.00
_cell.angle_beta   90.00
_cell.angle_gamma   90.00
#
_symmetry.space_group_name_H-M   'P 1'
#
loop_
_entity.id
_entity.type
_entity.pdbx_description
1 polymer ?
#
loop_
_entity_poly.entity_id
_entity_poly.type
_entity_poly.pdbx_seq_one_letter_code
_entity_poly.pdbx_strand_id
1 'polypeptide(L)'
;SDISGDMIVMTRNNLNKAGILFDIPLKQIEAQAIKPPSEIPGIILTNPPYGERIGVRGDSTIETDDMASAFFSALSATLKQRFAGWRVFLFSADLSLPKLLRLKEARKTPFFNGALECRLFRFDMVAGFNRREQAKPKEA
;
A
#
# COMPACT_ATOMS: atom_id res chain seq x y z
N SER A 1 -10.68 -3.49 -2.77
CA SER A 1 -10.35 -3.23 -4.19
C SER A 1 -9.25 -4.16 -4.67
N ASP A 2 -9.23 -4.45 -5.93
CA ASP A 2 -8.23 -5.24 -6.63
C ASP A 2 -8.18 -4.77 -8.10
N ILE A 3 -7.05 -5.00 -8.78
CA ILE A 3 -6.92 -4.71 -10.21
C ILE A 3 -7.64 -5.76 -11.06
N SER A 4 -7.75 -6.99 -10.55
CA SER A 4 -8.39 -8.12 -11.22
C SER A 4 -9.89 -8.18 -10.95
N GLY A 5 -10.70 -8.17 -12.00
CA GLY A 5 -12.14 -8.38 -11.91
C GLY A 5 -12.51 -9.74 -11.31
N ASP A 6 -11.74 -10.78 -11.64
CA ASP A 6 -11.95 -12.12 -11.08
C ASP A 6 -11.75 -12.17 -9.56
N MET A 7 -10.74 -11.42 -9.05
CA MET A 7 -10.53 -11.29 -7.61
C MET A 7 -11.67 -10.53 -6.93
N ILE A 8 -12.25 -9.55 -7.58
CA ILE A 8 -13.45 -8.84 -7.08
C ILE A 8 -14.64 -9.79 -6.98
N VAL A 9 -14.88 -10.63 -8.01
CA VAL A 9 -15.94 -11.64 -8.00
C VAL A 9 -15.71 -12.66 -6.89
N MET A 10 -14.48 -13.17 -6.77
CA MET A 10 -14.11 -14.15 -5.73
C MET A 10 -14.29 -13.54 -4.33
N THR A 11 -13.88 -12.31 -4.13
CA THR A 11 -14.05 -11.59 -2.86
C THR A 11 -15.54 -11.48 -2.50
N ARG A 12 -16.39 -11.10 -3.45
CA ARG A 12 -17.85 -11.03 -3.25
C ARG A 12 -18.41 -12.38 -2.83
N ASN A 13 -18.02 -13.43 -3.51
CA ASN A 13 -18.48 -14.79 -3.19
C ASN A 13 -18.03 -15.23 -1.79
N ASN A 14 -16.81 -14.90 -1.39
CA ASN A 14 -16.29 -15.22 -0.07
C ASN A 14 -17.02 -14.44 1.03
N LEU A 15 -17.31 -13.16 0.83
CA LEU A 15 -18.09 -12.34 1.76
C LEU A 15 -19.51 -12.91 1.93
N ASN A 16 -20.17 -13.31 0.83
CA ASN A 16 -21.48 -13.94 0.87
C ASN A 16 -21.46 -15.28 1.63
N LYS A 17 -20.46 -16.14 1.38
CA LYS A 17 -20.29 -17.40 2.10
C LYS A 17 -20.02 -17.21 3.60
N ALA A 18 -19.33 -16.12 3.95
CA ALA A 18 -19.08 -15.75 5.34
C ALA A 18 -20.29 -15.14 6.04
N GLY A 19 -21.41 -14.96 5.34
CA GLY A 19 -22.60 -14.32 5.90
C GLY A 19 -22.44 -12.81 6.15
N ILE A 20 -21.46 -12.18 5.53
CA ILE A 20 -21.25 -10.75 5.63
C ILE A 20 -22.19 -10.07 4.64
N LEU A 21 -23.32 -9.61 5.16
CA LEU A 21 -24.41 -9.01 4.39
C LEU A 21 -24.30 -7.48 4.30
N PHE A 22 -23.17 -6.92 4.75
CA PHE A 22 -22.96 -5.48 4.65
C PHE A 22 -22.65 -5.07 3.22
N ASP A 23 -23.13 -3.90 2.86
CA ASP A 23 -22.86 -3.29 1.57
C ASP A 23 -21.41 -2.78 1.51
N ILE A 24 -20.50 -3.74 1.34
CA ILE A 24 -19.06 -3.44 1.20
C ILE A 24 -18.80 -3.09 -0.26
N PRO A 25 -18.43 -1.84 -0.57
CA PRO A 25 -18.15 -1.43 -1.93
C PRO A 25 -16.87 -2.13 -2.42
N LEU A 26 -17.03 -3.02 -3.39
CA LEU A 26 -15.93 -3.69 -4.09
C LEU A 26 -15.64 -2.95 -5.39
N LYS A 27 -14.40 -2.53 -5.58
CA LYS A 27 -13.97 -1.77 -6.77
C LYS A 27 -12.81 -2.47 -7.46
N GLN A 28 -12.94 -2.64 -8.77
CA GLN A 28 -11.81 -2.98 -9.63
C GLN A 28 -11.04 -1.71 -9.94
N ILE A 29 -9.87 -1.55 -9.33
CA ILE A 29 -9.05 -0.34 -9.44
C ILE A 29 -7.59 -0.65 -9.08
N GLU A 30 -6.67 0.01 -9.75
CA GLU A 30 -5.25 -0.04 -9.41
C GLU A 30 -4.98 0.59 -8.05
N ALA A 31 -4.02 0.02 -7.30
CA ALA A 31 -3.70 0.49 -5.95
C ALA A 31 -3.27 1.97 -5.92
N GLN A 32 -2.54 2.43 -6.94
CA GLN A 32 -2.10 3.83 -7.05
C GLN A 32 -3.21 4.80 -7.46
N ALA A 33 -4.35 4.30 -7.92
CA ALA A 33 -5.49 5.12 -8.31
C ALA A 33 -6.57 5.28 -7.22
N ILE A 34 -6.43 4.59 -6.08
CA ILE A 34 -7.40 4.62 -4.99
C ILE A 34 -7.61 6.04 -4.44
N LYS A 35 -8.82 6.27 -3.96
CA LYS A 35 -9.21 7.51 -3.27
C LYS A 35 -9.81 7.18 -1.91
N PRO A 36 -9.67 8.06 -0.91
CA PRO A 36 -10.34 7.90 0.36
C PRO A 36 -11.86 7.73 0.17
N PRO A 37 -12.49 6.76 0.83
CA PRO A 37 -13.94 6.57 0.74
C PRO A 37 -14.72 7.61 1.55
N SER A 38 -14.05 8.34 2.43
CA SER A 38 -14.64 9.40 3.25
C SER A 38 -13.59 10.47 3.57
N GLU A 39 -14.05 11.63 4.02
CA GLU A 39 -13.20 12.71 4.53
C GLU A 39 -12.61 12.39 5.92
N ILE A 40 -13.24 11.47 6.64
CA ILE A 40 -12.76 11.05 7.97
C ILE A 40 -11.62 10.05 7.77
N PRO A 41 -10.42 10.31 8.32
CA PRO A 41 -9.32 9.39 8.24
C PRO A 41 -9.63 8.01 8.82
N GLY A 42 -9.18 6.99 8.15
CA GLY A 42 -9.42 5.60 8.52
C GLY A 42 -8.14 4.76 8.45
N ILE A 43 -8.33 3.50 8.11
CA ILE A 43 -7.26 2.51 8.00
C ILE A 43 -7.24 1.93 6.59
N ILE A 44 -6.03 1.82 6.03
CA ILE A 44 -5.75 0.97 4.88
C ILE A 44 -5.03 -0.28 5.39
N LEU A 45 -5.54 -1.45 5.03
CA LEU A 45 -4.87 -2.73 5.28
C LEU A 45 -4.72 -3.46 3.95
N THR A 46 -3.50 -3.82 3.59
CA THR A 46 -3.24 -4.50 2.33
C THR A 46 -2.03 -5.43 2.43
N ASN A 47 -2.06 -6.47 1.59
CA ASN A 47 -0.94 -7.35 1.30
C ASN A 47 -0.52 -7.09 -0.15
N PRO A 48 0.39 -6.13 -0.38
CA PRO A 48 0.80 -5.76 -1.73
C PRO A 48 1.57 -6.90 -2.40
N PRO A 49 1.63 -6.92 -3.74
CA PRO A 49 2.49 -7.87 -4.43
C PRO A 49 3.95 -7.60 -4.05
N TYR A 50 4.73 -8.67 -3.91
CA TYR A 50 6.17 -8.58 -3.63
C TYR A 50 6.94 -9.68 -4.36
N GLY A 51 8.21 -9.41 -4.69
CA GLY A 51 9.09 -10.35 -5.36
C GLY A 51 8.52 -10.85 -6.70
N GLU A 52 8.56 -12.14 -6.92
CA GLU A 52 8.16 -12.81 -8.17
C GLU A 52 6.71 -12.56 -8.61
N ARG A 53 5.86 -11.98 -7.76
CA ARG A 53 4.47 -11.70 -8.10
C ARG A 53 4.26 -10.37 -8.84
N ILE A 54 5.27 -9.53 -8.95
CA ILE A 54 5.20 -8.26 -9.69
C ILE A 54 5.54 -8.47 -11.15
N GLY A 55 6.32 -9.51 -11.47
CA GLY A 55 6.68 -9.89 -12.83
C GLY A 55 5.74 -10.94 -13.41
N VAL A 56 5.26 -10.71 -14.63
CA VAL A 56 4.66 -11.76 -15.47
C VAL A 56 5.74 -12.80 -15.75
N ARG A 57 5.39 -14.09 -15.62
CA ARG A 57 6.22 -15.27 -15.96
C ARG A 57 7.25 -14.98 -17.03
N GLY A 58 8.52 -15.03 -16.68
CA GLY A 58 9.63 -15.13 -17.63
C GLY A 58 10.75 -14.12 -17.33
N ASP A 59 11.81 -14.67 -16.74
CA ASP A 59 13.21 -14.31 -16.94
C ASP A 59 13.57 -12.81 -16.94
N SER A 60 13.81 -12.26 -15.76
CA SER A 60 14.98 -11.46 -15.39
C SER A 60 14.76 -10.72 -14.05
N THR A 61 15.66 -10.94 -13.11
CA THR A 61 15.64 -10.33 -11.77
C THR A 61 15.77 -8.80 -11.78
N ILE A 62 16.35 -8.22 -12.81
CA ILE A 62 16.58 -6.77 -12.92
C ILE A 62 15.30 -6.02 -13.30
N GLU A 63 14.51 -6.55 -14.25
CA GLU A 63 13.24 -5.92 -14.66
C GLU A 63 12.18 -5.99 -13.57
N THR A 64 12.18 -7.07 -12.75
CA THR A 64 11.25 -7.21 -11.63
C THR A 64 11.52 -6.22 -10.51
N ASP A 65 12.78 -5.92 -10.21
CA ASP A 65 13.15 -4.93 -9.19
C ASP A 65 12.76 -3.50 -9.60
N ASP A 66 12.95 -3.15 -10.88
CA ASP A 66 12.55 -1.85 -11.42
C ASP A 66 11.02 -1.68 -11.42
N MET A 67 10.27 -2.71 -11.79
CA MET A 67 8.80 -2.70 -11.75
C MET A 67 8.28 -2.58 -10.32
N ALA A 68 8.88 -3.30 -9.37
CA ALA A 68 8.55 -3.20 -7.96
C ALA A 68 8.80 -1.79 -7.43
N SER A 69 9.95 -1.24 -7.73
CA SER A 69 10.34 0.13 -7.35
C SER A 69 9.36 1.17 -7.90
N ALA A 70 8.99 1.06 -9.18
CA ALA A 70 8.02 1.95 -9.82
C ALA A 70 6.64 1.85 -9.17
N PHE A 71 6.15 0.62 -8.92
CA PHE A 71 4.87 0.38 -8.27
C PHE A 71 4.82 1.00 -6.87
N PHE A 72 5.80 0.70 -6.02
CA PHE A 72 5.82 1.22 -4.65
C PHE A 72 6.06 2.73 -4.58
N SER A 73 6.80 3.29 -5.52
CA SER A 73 6.96 4.74 -5.65
C SER A 73 5.63 5.43 -5.98
N ALA A 74 4.88 4.89 -6.95
CA ALA A 74 3.56 5.40 -7.33
C ALA A 74 2.53 5.26 -6.19
N LEU A 75 2.51 4.09 -5.52
CA LEU A 75 1.66 3.86 -4.35
C LEU A 75 1.99 4.86 -3.22
N SER A 76 3.25 5.06 -2.93
CA SER A 76 3.70 6.01 -1.91
C SER A 76 3.25 7.44 -2.24
N ALA A 77 3.37 7.87 -3.49
CA ALA A 77 2.88 9.18 -3.93
C ALA A 77 1.38 9.33 -3.69
N THR A 78 0.58 8.32 -4.06
CA THR A 78 -0.87 8.30 -3.81
C THR A 78 -1.21 8.40 -2.33
N LEU A 79 -0.53 7.61 -1.49
CA LEU A 79 -0.74 7.63 -0.05
C LEU A 79 -0.42 8.99 0.57
N LYS A 80 0.70 9.60 0.18
CA LYS A 80 1.11 10.94 0.66
C LYS A 80 0.16 12.05 0.21
N GLN A 81 -0.34 11.98 -1.02
CA GLN A 81 -1.16 13.03 -1.60
C GLN A 81 -2.62 12.97 -1.17
N ARG A 82 -3.16 11.77 -0.96
CA ARG A 82 -4.61 11.56 -0.80
C ARG A 82 -5.04 11.07 0.57
N PHE A 83 -4.12 10.46 1.32
CA PHE A 83 -4.47 9.76 2.57
C PHE A 83 -3.82 10.39 3.81
N ALA A 84 -3.70 11.73 3.84
CA ALA A 84 -3.22 12.42 5.03
C ALA A 84 -4.11 12.10 6.25
N GLY A 85 -3.49 11.80 7.40
CA GLY A 85 -4.18 11.42 8.63
C GLY A 85 -4.55 9.93 8.73
N TRP A 86 -4.45 9.17 7.63
CA TRP A 86 -4.75 7.74 7.62
C TRP A 86 -3.61 6.91 8.21
N ARG A 87 -3.96 5.73 8.71
CA ARG A 87 -3.00 4.69 9.09
C ARG A 87 -2.98 3.62 8.01
N VAL A 88 -1.79 3.30 7.52
CA VAL A 88 -1.59 2.31 6.46
C VAL A 88 -0.85 1.12 7.04
N PHE A 89 -1.42 -0.05 6.90
CA PHE A 89 -0.82 -1.32 7.30
C PHE A 89 -0.52 -2.14 6.06
N LEU A 90 0.76 -2.47 5.88
CA LEU A 90 1.23 -3.31 4.78
C LEU A 90 1.82 -4.59 5.34
N PHE A 91 1.28 -5.71 4.89
CA PHE A 91 1.78 -7.03 5.24
C PHE A 91 2.73 -7.52 4.15
N SER A 92 3.96 -7.86 4.50
CA SER A 92 4.96 -8.30 3.53
C SER A 92 6.04 -9.17 4.17
N ALA A 93 6.59 -10.08 3.37
CA ALA A 93 7.84 -10.78 3.69
C ALA A 93 9.08 -9.96 3.30
N ASP A 94 8.92 -8.92 2.48
CA ASP A 94 10.02 -8.05 2.07
C ASP A 94 10.32 -7.00 3.14
N LEU A 95 11.43 -7.16 3.83
CA LEU A 95 11.88 -6.23 4.87
C LEU A 95 12.37 -4.88 4.31
N SER A 96 12.61 -4.80 3.00
CA SER A 96 13.00 -3.55 2.33
C SER A 96 11.82 -2.64 1.98
N LEU A 97 10.58 -3.10 2.18
CA LEU A 97 9.36 -2.38 1.83
C LEU A 97 9.33 -0.90 2.26
N PRO A 98 9.74 -0.51 3.48
CA PRO A 98 9.78 0.91 3.87
C PRO A 98 10.72 1.75 2.99
N LYS A 99 11.84 1.16 2.55
CA LYS A 99 12.79 1.82 1.65
C LYS A 99 12.19 2.02 0.26
N LEU A 100 11.50 1.01 -0.27
CA LEU A 100 10.81 1.07 -1.58
C LEU A 100 9.72 2.16 -1.57
N LEU A 101 8.98 2.27 -0.48
CA LEU A 101 7.96 3.30 -0.30
C LEU A 101 8.55 4.68 0.01
N ARG A 102 9.82 4.77 0.40
CA ARG A 102 10.43 5.99 0.93
C ARG A 102 9.59 6.59 2.06
N LEU A 103 9.10 5.72 2.92
CA LEU A 103 8.32 6.02 4.12
C LEU A 103 9.03 5.43 5.33
N LYS A 104 8.99 6.15 6.44
CA LYS A 104 9.44 5.61 7.72
C LYS A 104 8.27 4.93 8.40
N GLU A 105 8.43 3.67 8.73
CA GLU A 105 7.44 2.93 9.51
C GLU A 105 7.34 3.47 10.94
N ALA A 106 6.10 3.64 11.41
CA ALA A 106 5.81 3.97 12.80
C ALA A 106 5.94 2.72 13.69
N ARG A 107 5.67 1.55 13.13
CA ARG A 107 5.78 0.26 13.80
C ARG A 107 5.97 -0.86 12.78
N LYS A 108 6.71 -1.90 13.18
CA LYS A 108 6.76 -3.19 12.49
C LYS A 108 6.51 -4.31 13.48
N THR A 109 5.56 -5.17 13.15
CA THR A 109 5.18 -6.29 14.00
C THR A 109 5.50 -7.59 13.26
N PRO A 110 6.25 -8.52 13.88
CA PRO A 110 6.55 -9.80 13.25
C PRO A 110 5.29 -10.66 13.16
N PHE A 111 5.16 -11.34 12.03
CA PHE A 111 4.13 -12.33 11.75
C PHE A 111 4.73 -13.49 10.98
N PHE A 112 4.00 -14.59 10.93
CA PHE A 112 4.37 -15.76 10.14
C PHE A 112 3.22 -16.14 9.22
N ASN A 113 3.55 -16.41 7.97
CA ASN A 113 2.64 -17.00 7.01
C ASN A 113 3.13 -18.43 6.71
N GLY A 114 2.66 -19.40 7.49
CA GLY A 114 3.30 -20.71 7.55
C GLY A 114 4.72 -20.61 8.11
N ALA A 115 5.70 -21.09 7.35
CA ALA A 115 7.13 -21.00 7.70
C ALA A 115 7.77 -19.66 7.26
N LEU A 116 7.06 -18.84 6.49
CA LEU A 116 7.57 -17.57 5.97
C LEU A 116 7.44 -16.47 7.02
N GLU A 117 8.58 -15.89 7.41
CA GLU A 117 8.61 -14.73 8.29
C GLU A 117 8.17 -13.48 7.53
N CYS A 118 7.14 -12.82 8.05
CA CYS A 118 6.56 -11.61 7.49
C CYS A 118 6.60 -10.47 8.51
N ARG A 119 6.27 -9.29 8.06
CA ARG A 119 6.07 -8.10 8.90
C ARG A 119 4.78 -7.41 8.53
N LEU A 120 4.07 -6.94 9.54
CA LEU A 120 3.03 -5.94 9.39
C LEU A 120 3.66 -4.58 9.67
N PHE A 121 3.88 -3.81 8.62
CA PHE A 121 4.40 -2.45 8.70
C PHE A 121 3.24 -1.47 8.88
N ARG A 122 3.35 -0.58 9.84
CA ARG A 122 2.42 0.54 10.02
C ARG A 122 3.10 1.84 9.60
N PHE A 123 2.40 2.61 8.79
CA PHE A 123 2.77 3.96 8.41
C PHE A 123 1.65 4.93 8.82
N ASP A 124 2.01 5.98 9.53
CA ASP A 124 1.09 7.05 9.87
C ASP A 124 1.25 8.17 8.83
N MET A 125 0.23 8.35 8.01
CA MET A 125 0.27 9.34 6.93
C MET A 125 0.01 10.73 7.50
N VAL A 126 1.04 11.58 7.46
CA VAL A 126 0.92 12.99 7.86
C VAL A 126 0.82 13.87 6.63
N ALA A 127 0.08 14.97 6.73
CA ALA A 127 0.09 15.99 5.70
C ALA A 127 1.52 16.49 5.52
N GLY A 128 2.05 16.38 4.28
CA GLY A 128 3.42 16.77 3.99
C GLY A 128 3.61 18.27 4.26
N PHE A 129 4.41 18.61 5.25
CA PHE A 129 5.02 19.92 5.30
C PHE A 129 5.99 19.99 4.13
N ASN A 130 5.70 20.85 3.16
CA ASN A 130 6.66 21.23 2.14
C ASN A 130 7.84 21.92 2.86
N ARG A 131 8.90 21.17 3.12
CA ARG A 131 10.17 21.71 3.67
C ARG A 131 10.83 22.78 2.79
N ARG A 132 10.25 23.07 1.61
CA ARG A 132 10.76 24.07 0.67
C ARG A 132 10.29 25.51 0.94
N GLU A 133 9.30 25.72 1.80
CA GLU A 133 8.81 27.09 2.10
C GLU A 133 9.46 27.76 3.31
N GLN A 134 10.35 27.10 4.04
CA GLN A 134 11.03 27.72 5.20
C GLN A 134 12.46 28.21 4.91
N ALA A 135 12.89 28.22 3.67
CA ALA A 135 14.10 28.92 3.27
C ALA A 135 13.76 30.34 2.78
N LYS A 136 13.15 31.16 3.64
CA LYS A 136 13.20 32.61 3.44
C LYS A 136 14.60 33.10 3.81
N PRO A 137 15.25 33.92 2.96
CA PRO A 137 16.52 34.52 3.30
C PRO A 137 16.31 35.40 4.53
N LYS A 138 17.21 35.30 5.48
CA LYS A 138 17.37 36.34 6.50
C LYS A 138 17.79 37.60 5.74
N GLU A 139 16.93 38.58 5.72
CA GLU A 139 17.32 39.93 5.38
C GLU A 139 18.39 40.39 6.38
N ALA A 140 19.48 40.84 5.81
CA ALA A 140 20.58 41.43 6.55
C ALA A 140 20.15 42.77 7.16
#